data_6159a305a40b29fbcb413ba253641a77
#
_entry.id   6159a305a40b29fbcb413ba253641a77
#
_cell.length_a   1.000
_cell.length_b   1.000
_cell.length_c   1.000
_cell.angle_alpha   90.00
_cell.angle_beta   90.00
_cell.angle_gamma   90.00
#
_symmetry.space_group_name_H-M   'P 1'
#
loop_
_entity.id
_entity.type
_entity.pdbx_description
1 polymer ?
#
loop_
_entity_poly.entity_id
_entity_poly.type
_entity_poly.pdbx_seq_one_letter_code
_entity_poly.pdbx_strand_id
1 'polypeptide(L)'
;MRITSFLIASCLTFVANSQTDIFTTDFQTGIPVNYTVVDNDGLTPDAQVANFTNAWISLQDPENSADTIVGSTSFFSPTGTASRWLITPAINLGAYGNFIEWQAKSHDASYPDDYMVLVSTTDDQIASFDDTIGTVIGENFEWTSRKLNLSTNGYNSQTIYVAFVNNTEDGFILYLDDIHAWKEDPVSVNELTAALQVKVYPNPTAEIVNVTTAAELIQLELLSLNGDLLMTSKSSSLNLSHCPVGVYFLKVVTEEGIVVKRIIKN
;
A
#
# COMPACT_ATOMS: atom_id res chain seq x y z
N MET A 1 -31.84 -23.17 -39.34
CA MET A 1 -30.43 -22.98 -38.98
C MET A 1 -30.39 -22.21 -37.66
N ARG A 2 -30.22 -22.90 -36.52
CA ARG A 2 -30.21 -22.27 -35.19
C ARG A 2 -28.76 -21.95 -34.83
N ILE A 3 -28.48 -20.67 -34.71
CA ILE A 3 -27.17 -20.17 -34.27
C ILE A 3 -27.18 -20.17 -32.72
N THR A 4 -26.40 -21.04 -32.14
CA THR A 4 -26.19 -21.09 -30.68
C THR A 4 -25.01 -20.15 -30.33
N SER A 5 -25.34 -18.99 -29.77
CA SER A 5 -24.31 -18.07 -29.25
C SER A 5 -23.69 -18.65 -27.98
N PHE A 6 -22.40 -18.93 -28.02
CA PHE A 6 -21.60 -19.25 -26.84
C PHE A 6 -21.21 -17.94 -26.14
N LEU A 7 -21.74 -17.71 -24.95
CA LEU A 7 -21.28 -16.66 -24.06
C LEU A 7 -20.00 -17.17 -23.37
N ILE A 8 -18.86 -16.60 -23.74
CA ILE A 8 -17.60 -16.80 -22.99
C ILE A 8 -17.65 -15.84 -21.79
N ALA A 9 -17.92 -16.38 -20.61
CA ALA A 9 -17.77 -15.64 -19.37
C ALA A 9 -16.27 -15.52 -19.06
N SER A 10 -15.68 -14.35 -19.32
CA SER A 10 -14.35 -13.97 -18.86
C SER A 10 -14.41 -13.80 -17.34
N CYS A 11 -13.85 -14.75 -16.61
CA CYS A 11 -13.65 -14.63 -15.17
C CYS A 11 -12.46 -13.69 -14.93
N LEU A 12 -12.73 -12.38 -14.73
CA LEU A 12 -11.74 -11.46 -14.20
C LEU A 12 -11.49 -11.84 -12.73
N THR A 13 -10.35 -12.44 -12.47
CA THR A 13 -9.84 -12.58 -11.09
C THR A 13 -9.38 -11.21 -10.62
N PHE A 14 -10.19 -10.53 -9.80
CA PHE A 14 -9.73 -9.40 -9.01
C PHE A 14 -8.81 -9.96 -7.92
N VAL A 15 -7.53 -9.64 -8.00
CA VAL A 15 -6.63 -9.76 -6.85
C VAL A 15 -7.01 -8.61 -5.93
N ALA A 16 -7.82 -8.87 -4.92
CA ALA A 16 -8.05 -7.94 -3.84
C ALA A 16 -6.76 -7.91 -3.00
N ASN A 17 -5.93 -6.89 -3.19
CA ASN A 17 -4.92 -6.57 -2.21
C ASN A 17 -5.67 -6.11 -0.96
N SER A 18 -5.57 -6.85 0.12
CA SER A 18 -6.02 -6.40 1.43
C SER A 18 -4.96 -5.43 1.94
N GLN A 19 -5.39 -4.22 2.30
CA GLN A 19 -4.54 -3.23 2.98
C GLN A 19 -5.15 -2.92 4.33
N THR A 20 -4.32 -2.67 5.32
CA THR A 20 -4.72 -2.22 6.66
C THR A 20 -4.21 -0.82 6.88
N ASP A 21 -5.13 0.09 7.20
CA ASP A 21 -4.79 1.45 7.58
C ASP A 21 -4.06 1.44 8.92
N ILE A 22 -2.93 2.13 8.97
CA ILE A 22 -2.09 2.28 10.17
C ILE A 22 -2.33 3.65 10.81
N PHE A 23 -2.55 4.65 9.97
CA PHE A 23 -2.65 6.05 10.38
C PHE A 23 -3.44 6.83 9.33
N THR A 24 -4.35 7.69 9.77
CA THR A 24 -5.12 8.60 8.89
C THR A 24 -5.35 9.93 9.59
N THR A 25 -5.28 11.02 8.83
CA THR A 25 -5.68 12.35 9.27
C THR A 25 -6.25 13.11 8.07
N ASP A 26 -7.49 13.60 8.20
CA ASP A 26 -8.21 14.41 7.22
C ASP A 26 -8.32 15.89 7.63
N PHE A 27 -7.73 16.27 8.71
CA PHE A 27 -7.72 17.60 9.30
C PHE A 27 -9.09 18.28 9.49
N GLN A 28 -10.21 17.59 9.35
CA GLN A 28 -11.56 18.17 9.47
C GLN A 28 -11.84 18.83 10.82
N THR A 29 -11.16 18.43 11.86
CA THR A 29 -11.24 19.01 13.21
C THR A 29 -10.05 19.92 13.55
N GLY A 30 -9.22 20.25 12.57
CA GLY A 30 -7.96 20.97 12.72
C GLY A 30 -6.75 20.07 12.86
N ILE A 31 -5.57 20.68 13.09
CA ILE A 31 -4.35 19.91 13.37
C ILE A 31 -4.51 19.19 14.71
N PRO A 32 -4.47 17.85 14.74
CA PRO A 32 -4.61 17.09 15.98
C PRO A 32 -3.53 17.45 17.00
N VAL A 33 -3.86 17.44 18.28
CA VAL A 33 -2.95 17.85 19.38
C VAL A 33 -1.70 16.98 19.54
N ASN A 34 -1.69 15.80 18.92
CA ASN A 34 -0.55 14.87 18.91
C ASN A 34 0.40 15.09 17.72
N TYR A 35 0.09 16.04 16.83
CA TYR A 35 1.07 16.54 15.87
C TYR A 35 2.01 17.56 16.53
N THR A 36 3.24 17.60 16.04
CA THR A 36 4.20 18.63 16.43
C THR A 36 4.36 19.63 15.29
N VAL A 37 4.12 20.92 15.57
CA VAL A 37 4.26 22.03 14.62
C VAL A 37 5.39 22.92 15.09
N VAL A 38 6.42 23.12 14.24
CA VAL A 38 7.58 23.93 14.61
C VAL A 38 7.90 24.97 13.55
N ASP A 39 7.94 26.22 13.98
CA ASP A 39 8.51 27.33 13.23
C ASP A 39 10.03 27.39 13.54
N ASN A 40 10.84 26.94 12.59
CA ASN A 40 12.30 26.89 12.74
C ASN A 40 13.01 27.98 11.95
N ASP A 41 12.27 28.79 11.18
CA ASP A 41 12.85 29.92 10.44
C ASP A 41 12.77 31.24 11.23
N GLY A 42 11.75 31.41 12.07
CA GLY A 42 11.50 32.65 12.82
C GLY A 42 11.18 33.83 11.93
N LEU A 43 10.78 33.59 10.66
CA LEU A 43 10.47 34.62 9.71
C LEU A 43 9.03 35.16 9.93
N THR A 44 8.83 36.44 9.60
CA THR A 44 7.52 37.06 9.74
C THR A 44 6.74 36.93 8.43
N PRO A 45 5.56 36.29 8.43
CA PRO A 45 4.67 36.28 7.27
C PRO A 45 4.36 37.67 6.76
N ASP A 46 4.31 37.82 5.43
CA ASP A 46 3.88 39.10 4.83
C ASP A 46 2.44 39.44 5.25
N ALA A 47 2.11 40.75 5.19
CA ALA A 47 0.79 41.26 5.59
C ALA A 47 -0.38 40.58 4.84
N GLN A 48 -0.14 40.07 3.63
CA GLN A 48 -1.17 39.37 2.82
C GLN A 48 -1.49 37.99 3.38
N VAL A 49 -0.59 37.39 4.13
CA VAL A 49 -0.70 36.05 4.74
C VAL A 49 -0.54 36.08 6.26
N ALA A 50 -0.85 37.23 6.88
CA ALA A 50 -0.69 37.46 8.33
C ALA A 50 -1.54 36.55 9.22
N ASN A 51 -2.50 35.81 8.64
CA ASN A 51 -3.26 34.75 9.33
C ASN A 51 -2.42 33.50 9.62
N PHE A 52 -1.28 33.33 8.96
CA PHE A 52 -0.34 32.20 9.23
C PHE A 52 0.50 32.52 10.48
N THR A 53 -0.14 32.43 11.65
CA THR A 53 0.46 32.76 12.95
C THR A 53 1.34 31.64 13.51
N ASN A 54 1.43 30.51 12.83
CA ASN A 54 2.29 29.37 13.17
C ASN A 54 2.89 28.79 11.89
N ALA A 55 3.83 27.86 11.99
CA ALA A 55 4.44 27.18 10.85
C ALA A 55 3.42 26.49 9.94
N TRP A 56 2.44 25.84 10.54
CA TRP A 56 1.27 25.26 9.89
C TRP A 56 0.01 25.65 10.67
N ILE A 57 -1.06 25.92 9.96
CA ILE A 57 -2.37 26.25 10.53
C ILE A 57 -3.46 25.45 9.83
N SER A 58 -4.56 25.20 10.54
CA SER A 58 -5.79 24.71 9.91
C SER A 58 -6.57 25.84 9.29
N LEU A 59 -7.11 25.60 8.11
CA LEU A 59 -7.97 26.56 7.40
C LEU A 59 -8.98 25.80 6.54
N GLN A 60 -10.03 26.48 6.11
CA GLN A 60 -10.94 25.93 5.11
C GLN A 60 -10.26 25.90 3.75
N ASP A 61 -10.50 24.85 2.96
CA ASP A 61 -10.05 24.82 1.57
C ASP A 61 -10.68 26.00 0.81
N PRO A 62 -9.86 26.83 0.16
CA PRO A 62 -10.36 28.00 -0.61
C PRO A 62 -11.33 27.62 -1.74
N GLU A 63 -11.30 26.37 -2.22
CA GLU A 63 -12.16 25.87 -3.30
C GLU A 63 -13.35 25.04 -2.77
N ASN A 64 -13.27 24.56 -1.54
CA ASN A 64 -14.32 23.76 -0.89
C ASN A 64 -14.48 24.13 0.58
N SER A 65 -15.33 25.11 0.87
CA SER A 65 -15.56 25.60 2.24
C SER A 65 -16.14 24.56 3.22
N ALA A 66 -16.52 23.38 2.75
CA ALA A 66 -16.95 22.26 3.61
C ALA A 66 -15.78 21.40 4.08
N ASP A 67 -14.58 21.67 3.57
CA ASP A 67 -13.37 20.93 3.85
C ASP A 67 -12.37 21.75 4.66
N THR A 68 -11.66 21.10 5.58
CA THR A 68 -10.65 21.73 6.43
C THR A 68 -9.30 21.07 6.17
N ILE A 69 -8.37 21.85 5.71
CA ILE A 69 -7.03 21.45 5.31
C ILE A 69 -5.98 22.09 6.23
N VAL A 70 -4.71 21.77 6.02
CA VAL A 70 -3.61 22.49 6.66
C VAL A 70 -2.78 23.23 5.64
N GLY A 71 -2.29 24.41 6.04
CA GLY A 71 -1.46 25.26 5.19
C GLY A 71 -0.25 25.82 5.91
N SER A 72 0.78 26.04 5.11
CA SER A 72 2.03 26.70 5.50
C SER A 72 2.36 27.79 4.50
N THR A 73 2.88 28.93 4.93
CA THR A 73 3.32 29.98 4.03
C THR A 73 4.83 30.08 3.97
N SER A 74 5.36 30.40 2.79
CA SER A 74 6.74 30.78 2.52
C SER A 74 6.89 32.23 2.06
N PHE A 75 5.78 32.99 2.12
CA PHE A 75 5.77 34.41 1.77
C PHE A 75 6.04 35.28 3.00
N PHE A 76 7.25 35.83 3.07
CA PHE A 76 7.76 36.58 4.22
C PHE A 76 8.18 38.00 3.88
N SER A 77 8.15 38.87 4.89
CA SER A 77 8.66 40.25 4.79
C SER A 77 9.61 40.54 5.99
N PRO A 78 10.93 40.59 5.74
CA PRO A 78 11.65 40.42 4.49
C PRO A 78 11.65 38.96 4.00
N THR A 79 11.87 38.78 2.67
CA THR A 79 11.98 37.46 2.04
C THR A 79 13.06 36.59 2.70
N GLY A 80 12.82 35.31 2.83
CA GLY A 80 13.74 34.32 3.36
C GLY A 80 13.25 32.90 3.09
N THR A 81 14.10 31.92 3.34
CA THR A 81 13.78 30.52 3.11
C THR A 81 12.97 29.97 4.30
N ALA A 82 11.81 29.40 4.02
CA ALA A 82 10.99 28.72 5.02
C ALA A 82 11.71 27.51 5.65
N SER A 83 11.43 27.26 6.91
CA SER A 83 11.76 26.02 7.61
C SER A 83 10.62 25.68 8.56
N ARG A 84 9.47 25.28 7.96
CA ARG A 84 8.19 25.13 8.65
C ARG A 84 7.76 23.67 8.68
N TRP A 85 7.72 23.12 9.87
CA TRP A 85 7.61 21.69 10.12
C TRP A 85 6.23 21.31 10.60
N LEU A 86 5.63 20.28 9.94
CA LEU A 86 4.45 19.55 10.39
C LEU A 86 4.87 18.10 10.60
N ILE A 87 4.91 17.66 11.85
CA ILE A 87 5.41 16.34 12.22
C ILE A 87 4.24 15.50 12.72
N THR A 88 4.05 14.31 12.10
CA THR A 88 3.02 13.37 12.52
C THR A 88 3.29 12.81 13.92
N PRO A 89 2.29 12.29 14.62
CA PRO A 89 2.54 11.40 15.74
C PRO A 89 3.27 10.13 15.28
N ALA A 90 3.66 9.30 16.25
CA ALA A 90 4.32 8.03 16.00
C ALA A 90 3.43 7.11 15.13
N ILE A 91 4.00 6.57 14.05
CA ILE A 91 3.37 5.65 13.12
C ILE A 91 4.05 4.28 13.26
N ASN A 92 3.31 3.24 13.63
CA ASN A 92 3.84 1.89 13.81
C ASN A 92 3.73 1.09 12.51
N LEU A 93 4.83 0.87 11.82
CA LEU A 93 4.87 0.20 10.53
C LEU A 93 4.78 -1.32 10.65
N GLY A 94 4.16 -1.95 9.65
CA GLY A 94 4.10 -3.40 9.51
C GLY A 94 5.42 -4.02 9.05
N ALA A 95 5.46 -5.35 8.97
CA ALA A 95 6.66 -6.09 8.58
C ALA A 95 7.07 -5.89 7.11
N TYR A 96 6.16 -5.42 6.25
CA TYR A 96 6.41 -5.13 4.83
C TYR A 96 5.24 -4.34 4.23
N GLY A 97 5.41 -3.84 2.98
CA GLY A 97 4.36 -3.21 2.20
C GLY A 97 3.80 -1.93 2.83
N ASN A 98 4.66 -1.16 3.52
CA ASN A 98 4.27 0.07 4.18
C ASN A 98 4.34 1.25 3.21
N PHE A 99 3.28 2.05 3.17
CA PHE A 99 3.16 3.24 2.32
C PHE A 99 2.65 4.42 3.13
N ILE A 100 2.99 5.62 2.67
CA ILE A 100 2.35 6.87 3.08
C ILE A 100 1.91 7.64 1.85
N GLU A 101 0.72 8.22 1.90
CA GLU A 101 0.10 9.03 0.85
C GLU A 101 -0.48 10.29 1.48
N TRP A 102 -0.53 11.37 0.71
CA TRP A 102 -1.15 12.63 1.11
C TRP A 102 -1.60 13.39 -0.13
N GLN A 103 -2.49 14.34 0.05
CA GLN A 103 -2.84 15.34 -0.94
C GLN A 103 -2.00 16.60 -0.71
N ALA A 104 -1.48 17.17 -1.78
CA ALA A 104 -0.72 18.42 -1.72
C ALA A 104 -1.11 19.37 -2.85
N LYS A 105 -1.00 20.66 -2.58
CA LYS A 105 -1.33 21.73 -3.55
C LYS A 105 -0.60 23.01 -3.18
N SER A 106 -0.03 23.73 -4.15
CA SER A 106 0.34 25.13 -4.00
C SER A 106 -0.85 26.03 -4.30
N HIS A 107 -0.98 27.12 -3.57
CA HIS A 107 -2.07 28.09 -3.76
C HIS A 107 -1.99 28.80 -5.11
N ASP A 108 -0.81 29.12 -5.57
CA ASP A 108 -0.55 29.93 -6.78
C ASP A 108 0.44 29.22 -7.71
N ALA A 109 0.04 29.03 -8.97
CA ALA A 109 0.88 28.43 -10.00
C ALA A 109 2.14 29.25 -10.34
N SER A 110 2.12 30.57 -10.06
CA SER A 110 3.24 31.47 -10.34
C SER A 110 4.25 31.52 -9.19
N TYR A 111 3.85 31.10 -8.01
CA TYR A 111 4.65 31.06 -6.78
C TYR A 111 4.47 29.70 -6.08
N PRO A 112 4.86 28.60 -6.75
CA PRO A 112 4.69 27.28 -6.18
C PRO A 112 5.65 27.06 -5.02
N ASP A 113 5.21 26.24 -4.07
CA ASP A 113 5.99 25.89 -2.89
C ASP A 113 6.78 24.59 -3.10
N ASP A 114 7.97 24.56 -2.53
CA ASP A 114 8.82 23.39 -2.39
C ASP A 114 8.64 22.78 -0.99
N TYR A 115 8.75 21.48 -0.88
CA TYR A 115 8.80 20.85 0.44
C TYR A 115 9.56 19.52 0.44
N MET A 116 9.97 19.13 1.63
CA MET A 116 10.61 17.84 1.88
C MET A 116 9.74 16.97 2.77
N VAL A 117 9.89 15.66 2.61
CA VAL A 117 9.33 14.66 3.52
C VAL A 117 10.49 13.93 4.16
N LEU A 118 10.60 14.02 5.49
CA LEU A 118 11.68 13.43 6.28
C LEU A 118 11.12 12.40 7.25
N VAL A 119 11.99 11.49 7.70
CA VAL A 119 11.65 10.47 8.69
C VAL A 119 12.61 10.53 9.86
N SER A 120 12.05 10.38 11.06
CA SER A 120 12.78 10.04 12.29
C SER A 120 12.32 8.67 12.78
N THR A 121 13.25 7.86 13.27
CA THR A 121 12.98 6.56 13.91
C THR A 121 13.11 6.61 15.43
N THR A 122 13.28 7.80 16.00
CA THR A 122 13.52 8.01 17.43
C THR A 122 12.44 8.84 18.11
N ASP A 123 12.26 10.08 17.68
CA ASP A 123 11.33 11.02 18.28
C ASP A 123 10.88 12.10 17.27
N ASP A 124 10.07 13.06 17.72
CA ASP A 124 9.53 14.17 16.94
C ASP A 124 10.38 15.46 17.02
N GLN A 125 11.62 15.38 17.49
CA GLN A 125 12.51 16.54 17.54
C GLN A 125 13.17 16.77 16.18
N ILE A 126 13.24 18.01 15.70
CA ILE A 126 13.83 18.36 14.39
C ILE A 126 15.21 17.72 14.17
N ALA A 127 16.04 17.71 15.21
CA ALA A 127 17.39 17.16 15.14
C ALA A 127 17.47 15.64 14.90
N SER A 128 16.32 14.94 15.02
CA SER A 128 16.20 13.50 14.81
C SER A 128 15.79 13.11 13.39
N PHE A 129 15.46 14.10 12.54
CA PHE A 129 15.07 13.90 11.15
C PHE A 129 16.27 14.03 10.23
N ASP A 130 17.04 12.98 10.08
CA ASP A 130 18.26 12.91 9.28
C ASP A 130 18.08 12.20 7.92
N ASP A 131 16.91 11.59 7.68
CA ASP A 131 16.60 10.88 6.44
C ASP A 131 15.48 11.58 5.64
N THR A 132 15.85 12.12 4.47
CA THR A 132 14.90 12.72 3.51
C THR A 132 14.43 11.67 2.54
N ILE A 133 13.17 11.27 2.65
CA ILE A 133 12.55 10.23 1.82
C ILE A 133 11.80 10.76 0.60
N GLY A 134 11.55 12.07 0.55
CA GLY A 134 10.90 12.73 -0.58
C GLY A 134 11.24 14.20 -0.65
N THR A 135 11.30 14.73 -1.88
CA THR A 135 11.44 16.16 -2.16
C THR A 135 10.53 16.50 -3.31
N VAL A 136 9.74 17.55 -3.15
CA VAL A 136 8.88 18.12 -4.19
C VAL A 136 9.37 19.53 -4.47
N ILE A 137 9.61 19.84 -5.73
CA ILE A 137 10.02 21.16 -6.19
C ILE A 137 8.91 21.72 -7.08
N GLY A 138 8.35 22.84 -6.70
CA GLY A 138 7.24 23.47 -7.36
C GLY A 138 5.98 22.59 -7.34
N GLU A 139 5.33 22.50 -6.19
CA GLU A 139 4.08 21.71 -6.07
C GLU A 139 3.01 22.26 -7.02
N ASN A 140 2.15 21.37 -7.53
CA ASN A 140 1.04 21.71 -8.40
C ASN A 140 0.06 22.69 -7.72
N PHE A 141 -0.59 23.52 -8.52
CA PHE A 141 -1.71 24.36 -8.06
C PHE A 141 -3.06 23.62 -8.04
N GLU A 142 -3.10 22.39 -8.52
CA GLU A 142 -4.22 21.45 -8.41
C GLU A 142 -3.89 20.40 -7.36
N TRP A 143 -4.88 19.94 -6.61
CA TRP A 143 -4.70 18.84 -5.66
C TRP A 143 -4.06 17.62 -6.32
N THR A 144 -2.94 17.20 -5.78
CA THR A 144 -2.11 16.11 -6.32
C THR A 144 -1.86 15.09 -5.24
N SER A 145 -2.25 13.83 -5.51
CA SER A 145 -1.89 12.71 -4.65
C SER A 145 -0.40 12.40 -4.75
N ARG A 146 0.27 12.35 -3.61
CA ARG A 146 1.68 12.02 -3.44
C ARG A 146 1.79 10.74 -2.62
N LYS A 147 2.70 9.84 -3.01
CA LYS A 147 2.85 8.54 -2.36
C LYS A 147 4.32 8.13 -2.26
N LEU A 148 4.70 7.59 -1.11
CA LEU A 148 6.03 7.01 -0.88
C LEU A 148 5.90 5.58 -0.33
N ASN A 149 6.85 4.73 -0.72
CA ASN A 149 6.98 3.36 -0.22
C ASN A 149 8.00 3.33 0.91
N LEU A 150 7.51 3.28 2.15
CA LEU A 150 8.34 3.26 3.35
C LEU A 150 9.12 1.95 3.53
N SER A 151 8.64 0.86 2.92
CA SER A 151 9.33 -0.43 2.99
C SER A 151 10.62 -0.46 2.19
N THR A 152 10.69 0.27 1.07
CA THR A 152 11.91 0.35 0.25
C THR A 152 13.02 1.14 0.94
N ASN A 153 12.66 2.01 1.88
CA ASN A 153 13.60 2.80 2.67
C ASN A 153 14.09 2.09 3.93
N GLY A 154 13.61 0.86 4.20
CA GLY A 154 14.12 0.03 5.29
C GLY A 154 13.42 0.22 6.64
N TYR A 155 12.27 0.89 6.70
CA TYR A 155 11.56 1.18 7.96
C TYR A 155 10.61 0.08 8.44
N ASN A 156 10.60 -1.09 7.81
CA ASN A 156 9.72 -2.20 8.20
C ASN A 156 9.84 -2.55 9.69
N SER A 157 8.69 -2.77 10.33
CA SER A 157 8.56 -3.11 11.74
C SER A 157 9.11 -2.04 12.71
N GLN A 158 9.27 -0.80 12.25
CA GLN A 158 9.72 0.31 13.07
C GLN A 158 8.55 1.22 13.44
N THR A 159 8.74 1.97 14.52
CA THR A 159 7.95 3.16 14.81
C THR A 159 8.67 4.35 14.23
N ILE A 160 7.99 5.14 13.42
CA ILE A 160 8.55 6.33 12.77
C ILE A 160 7.71 7.57 13.04
N TYR A 161 8.32 8.72 12.84
CA TYR A 161 7.66 10.02 12.71
C TYR A 161 7.93 10.54 11.31
N VAL A 162 6.95 11.16 10.68
CA VAL A 162 7.08 11.75 9.35
C VAL A 162 6.94 13.27 9.47
N ALA A 163 7.88 14.01 8.91
CA ALA A 163 7.83 15.46 8.84
C ALA A 163 7.60 15.93 7.41
N PHE A 164 6.62 16.81 7.24
CA PHE A 164 6.43 17.61 6.04
C PHE A 164 7.01 18.99 6.32
N VAL A 165 8.01 19.39 5.55
CA VAL A 165 8.77 20.61 5.80
C VAL A 165 8.67 21.53 4.59
N ASN A 166 7.90 22.63 4.71
CA ASN A 166 7.96 23.69 3.74
C ASN A 166 9.33 24.36 3.83
N ASN A 167 10.08 24.34 2.75
CA ASN A 167 11.45 24.88 2.66
C ASN A 167 11.63 25.85 1.48
N THR A 168 10.54 26.45 1.06
CA THR A 168 10.50 27.38 -0.08
C THR A 168 11.12 28.73 0.26
N GLU A 169 11.75 29.32 -0.73
CA GLU A 169 12.14 30.74 -0.73
C GLU A 169 11.24 31.50 -1.71
N ASP A 170 10.50 32.51 -1.20
CA ASP A 170 9.66 33.38 -2.01
C ASP A 170 8.53 32.67 -2.80
N GLY A 171 7.92 31.65 -2.19
CA GLY A 171 6.68 31.04 -2.67
C GLY A 171 5.45 31.75 -2.12
N PHE A 172 4.34 31.03 -1.95
CA PHE A 172 3.15 31.65 -1.37
C PHE A 172 2.55 30.80 -0.24
N ILE A 173 1.72 29.80 -0.57
CA ILE A 173 1.10 28.92 0.43
C ILE A 173 1.11 27.49 -0.09
N LEU A 174 1.64 26.57 0.69
CA LEU A 174 1.53 25.13 0.53
C LEU A 174 0.36 24.59 1.35
N TYR A 175 -0.49 23.79 0.74
CA TYR A 175 -1.58 23.05 1.39
C TYR A 175 -1.27 21.57 1.42
N LEU A 176 -1.66 20.90 2.51
CA LEU A 176 -1.67 19.45 2.64
C LEU A 176 -3.02 19.00 3.20
N ASP A 177 -3.41 17.77 2.82
CA ASP A 177 -4.59 17.10 3.34
C ASP A 177 -4.47 15.58 3.22
N ASP A 178 -5.41 14.84 3.81
CA ASP A 178 -5.59 13.39 3.67
C ASP A 178 -4.30 12.60 3.86
N ILE A 179 -3.56 12.85 4.95
CA ILE A 179 -2.36 12.07 5.25
C ILE A 179 -2.79 10.67 5.71
N HIS A 180 -2.39 9.66 4.94
CA HIS A 180 -2.78 8.28 5.13
C HIS A 180 -1.56 7.36 5.05
N ALA A 181 -1.34 6.54 6.06
CA ALA A 181 -0.36 5.46 6.03
C ALA A 181 -1.05 4.11 6.19
N TRP A 182 -0.66 3.15 5.36
CA TRP A 182 -1.18 1.77 5.39
C TRP A 182 -0.08 0.77 5.14
N LYS A 183 -0.37 -0.49 5.44
CA LYS A 183 0.45 -1.64 5.06
C LYS A 183 -0.34 -2.58 4.17
N GLU A 184 0.35 -3.27 3.29
CA GLU A 184 -0.18 -4.45 2.62
C GLU A 184 -0.29 -5.58 3.63
N ASP A 185 -1.47 -6.16 3.76
CA ASP A 185 -1.60 -7.41 4.49
C ASP A 185 -1.05 -8.56 3.63
N PRO A 186 -0.38 -9.55 4.24
CA PRO A 186 -0.06 -10.75 3.51
C PRO A 186 -1.36 -11.22 2.87
N VAL A 187 -1.39 -11.31 1.54
CA VAL A 187 -2.42 -12.11 0.89
C VAL A 187 -2.16 -13.49 1.46
N SER A 188 -2.81 -13.77 2.57
CA SER A 188 -2.90 -15.11 3.08
C SER A 188 -3.59 -15.87 1.96
N VAL A 189 -2.81 -16.53 1.10
CA VAL A 189 -3.27 -17.79 0.55
C VAL A 189 -3.44 -18.60 1.82
N ASN A 190 -4.62 -18.45 2.46
CA ASN A 190 -5.04 -19.43 3.43
C ASN A 190 -4.76 -20.75 2.74
N GLU A 191 -3.73 -21.43 3.21
CA GLU A 191 -3.62 -22.82 2.87
C GLU A 191 -4.88 -23.47 3.44
N LEU A 192 -5.94 -23.47 2.63
CA LEU A 192 -7.07 -24.40 2.78
C LEU A 192 -6.54 -25.84 2.94
N THR A 193 -5.27 -26.05 2.63
CA THR A 193 -4.48 -27.28 2.88
C THR A 193 -4.52 -27.78 4.31
N ALA A 194 -4.63 -26.92 5.33
CA ALA A 194 -4.73 -27.38 6.71
C ALA A 194 -6.13 -27.91 7.06
N ALA A 195 -7.19 -27.32 6.47
CA ALA A 195 -8.58 -27.76 6.69
C ALA A 195 -8.94 -28.99 5.83
N LEU A 196 -8.45 -29.06 4.60
CA LEU A 196 -8.84 -30.10 3.63
C LEU A 196 -8.11 -31.44 3.79
N GLN A 197 -7.17 -31.59 4.68
CA GLN A 197 -6.42 -32.85 4.96
C GLN A 197 -6.20 -33.77 3.74
N VAL A 198 -5.86 -33.20 2.57
CA VAL A 198 -5.61 -33.97 1.35
C VAL A 198 -4.30 -34.72 1.47
N LYS A 199 -4.34 -36.09 1.46
CA LYS A 199 -3.19 -36.95 1.38
C LYS A 199 -3.10 -37.58 -0.01
N VAL A 200 -1.89 -37.65 -0.55
CA VAL A 200 -1.60 -38.18 -1.87
C VAL A 200 -0.50 -39.24 -1.71
N TYR A 201 -0.79 -40.48 -2.10
CA TYR A 201 0.13 -41.61 -1.89
C TYR A 201 -0.06 -42.73 -2.93
N PRO A 202 1.00 -43.50 -3.21
CA PRO A 202 2.39 -43.25 -2.86
C PRO A 202 2.93 -42.01 -3.62
N ASN A 203 3.86 -41.31 -3.02
CA ASN A 203 4.61 -40.25 -3.68
C ASN A 203 6.07 -40.32 -3.15
N PRO A 204 7.04 -40.74 -3.96
CA PRO A 204 6.98 -41.06 -5.40
C PRO A 204 6.07 -42.27 -5.75
N THR A 205 5.58 -42.28 -7.00
CA THR A 205 4.74 -43.32 -7.55
C THR A 205 5.33 -43.94 -8.82
N ALA A 206 5.13 -45.26 -9.02
CA ALA A 206 5.48 -45.93 -10.28
C ALA A 206 4.33 -45.85 -11.32
N GLU A 207 3.08 -46.01 -10.90
CA GLU A 207 1.94 -46.09 -11.83
C GLU A 207 0.69 -45.38 -11.31
N ILE A 208 0.26 -45.67 -10.09
CA ILE A 208 -1.01 -45.19 -9.56
C ILE A 208 -0.75 -44.31 -8.34
N VAL A 209 -1.44 -43.19 -8.31
CA VAL A 209 -1.53 -42.30 -7.17
C VAL A 209 -2.95 -42.27 -6.61
N ASN A 210 -3.09 -42.36 -5.31
CA ASN A 210 -4.35 -42.30 -4.59
C ASN A 210 -4.45 -41.00 -3.81
N VAL A 211 -5.66 -40.45 -3.71
CA VAL A 211 -6.00 -39.25 -2.96
C VAL A 211 -7.00 -39.61 -1.89
N THR A 212 -6.74 -39.16 -0.66
CA THR A 212 -7.74 -39.16 0.41
C THR A 212 -7.96 -37.75 0.88
N THR A 213 -9.21 -37.39 1.06
CA THR A 213 -9.65 -36.06 1.52
C THR A 213 -10.84 -36.21 2.47
N ALA A 214 -10.99 -35.29 3.41
CA ALA A 214 -12.16 -35.25 4.29
C ALA A 214 -13.40 -34.67 3.56
N ALA A 215 -13.18 -33.76 2.60
CA ALA A 215 -14.24 -33.17 1.79
C ALA A 215 -14.59 -34.05 0.58
N GLU A 216 -15.79 -33.91 0.04
CA GLU A 216 -16.21 -34.63 -1.15
C GLU A 216 -15.35 -34.25 -2.37
N LEU A 217 -14.79 -35.28 -3.04
CA LEU A 217 -13.94 -35.11 -4.21
C LEU A 217 -14.81 -34.83 -5.45
N ILE A 218 -14.59 -33.69 -6.08
CA ILE A 218 -15.23 -33.35 -7.36
C ILE A 218 -14.39 -33.88 -8.53
N GLN A 219 -13.06 -33.61 -8.53
CA GLN A 219 -12.19 -33.94 -9.66
C GLN A 219 -10.70 -33.91 -9.26
N LEU A 220 -9.92 -34.78 -9.92
CA LEU A 220 -8.47 -34.71 -9.96
C LEU A 220 -8.03 -34.20 -11.33
N GLU A 221 -7.04 -33.30 -11.37
CA GLU A 221 -6.42 -32.79 -12.58
C GLU A 221 -4.90 -32.96 -12.47
N LEU A 222 -4.28 -33.68 -13.42
CA LEU A 222 -2.83 -33.79 -13.51
C LEU A 222 -2.30 -32.70 -14.43
N LEU A 223 -1.35 -31.93 -13.96
CA LEU A 223 -0.72 -30.83 -14.69
C LEU A 223 0.76 -31.11 -14.94
N SER A 224 1.26 -30.65 -16.08
CA SER A 224 2.72 -30.59 -16.34
C SER A 224 3.40 -29.56 -15.45
N LEU A 225 4.74 -29.50 -15.48
CA LEU A 225 5.50 -28.41 -14.80
C LEU A 225 5.16 -27.02 -15.32
N ASN A 226 4.70 -26.92 -16.57
CA ASN A 226 4.30 -25.65 -17.18
C ASN A 226 2.85 -25.28 -16.89
N GLY A 227 2.09 -26.14 -16.15
CA GLY A 227 0.68 -25.92 -15.83
C GLY A 227 -0.29 -26.46 -16.89
N ASP A 228 0.18 -27.17 -17.94
CA ASP A 228 -0.70 -27.74 -18.96
C ASP A 228 -1.47 -28.93 -18.38
N LEU A 229 -2.76 -28.98 -18.64
CA LEU A 229 -3.63 -30.09 -18.22
C LEU A 229 -3.33 -31.35 -19.03
N LEU A 230 -2.87 -32.42 -18.37
CA LEU A 230 -2.52 -33.68 -19.00
C LEU A 230 -3.67 -34.71 -18.94
N MET A 231 -4.35 -34.81 -17.80
CA MET A 231 -5.49 -35.70 -17.63
C MET A 231 -6.38 -35.27 -16.47
N THR A 232 -7.61 -35.80 -16.45
CA THR A 232 -8.58 -35.60 -15.38
C THR A 232 -9.18 -36.93 -14.93
N SER A 233 -9.62 -37.01 -13.67
CA SER A 233 -10.35 -38.15 -13.11
C SER A 233 -11.35 -37.66 -12.08
N LYS A 234 -12.51 -38.30 -12.01
CA LYS A 234 -13.48 -38.14 -10.92
C LYS A 234 -13.32 -39.22 -9.83
N SER A 235 -12.43 -40.18 -10.05
CA SER A 235 -12.07 -41.20 -9.06
C SER A 235 -11.03 -40.65 -8.10
N SER A 236 -10.98 -41.17 -6.88
CA SER A 236 -9.95 -40.86 -5.89
C SER A 236 -8.57 -41.45 -6.23
N SER A 237 -8.39 -41.98 -7.42
CA SER A 237 -7.12 -42.52 -7.93
C SER A 237 -6.87 -42.04 -9.36
N LEU A 238 -5.57 -41.93 -9.71
CA LEU A 238 -5.11 -41.54 -11.03
C LEU A 238 -4.01 -42.47 -11.51
N ASN A 239 -4.15 -43.00 -12.73
CA ASN A 239 -3.16 -43.88 -13.34
C ASN A 239 -2.19 -43.06 -14.21
N LEU A 240 -0.91 -43.05 -13.84
CA LEU A 240 0.18 -42.36 -14.49
C LEU A 240 1.06 -43.29 -15.34
N SER A 241 0.66 -44.54 -15.62
CA SER A 241 1.48 -45.52 -16.37
C SER A 241 1.94 -44.99 -17.72
N HIS A 242 1.12 -44.12 -18.38
CA HIS A 242 1.44 -43.54 -19.68
C HIS A 242 2.19 -42.18 -19.56
N CYS A 243 2.42 -41.67 -18.35
CA CYS A 243 3.18 -40.47 -18.14
C CYS A 243 4.68 -40.77 -18.08
N PRO A 244 5.56 -39.96 -18.70
CA PRO A 244 6.99 -40.04 -18.52
C PRO A 244 7.42 -39.91 -17.06
N VAL A 245 8.61 -40.44 -16.72
CA VAL A 245 9.26 -40.18 -15.43
C VAL A 245 9.48 -38.67 -15.28
N GLY A 246 9.09 -38.11 -14.13
CA GLY A 246 9.20 -36.67 -13.93
C GLY A 246 8.39 -36.14 -12.75
N VAL A 247 8.32 -34.83 -12.65
CA VAL A 247 7.58 -34.11 -11.64
C VAL A 247 6.29 -33.54 -12.27
N TYR A 248 5.19 -33.72 -11.58
CA TYR A 248 3.86 -33.24 -11.97
C TYR A 248 3.19 -32.51 -10.81
N PHE A 249 2.15 -31.75 -11.11
CA PHE A 249 1.24 -31.19 -10.11
C PHE A 249 -0.11 -31.87 -10.20
N LEU A 250 -0.62 -32.34 -9.07
CA LEU A 250 -1.96 -32.89 -8.94
C LEU A 250 -2.84 -31.84 -8.25
N LYS A 251 -3.79 -31.30 -9.02
CA LYS A 251 -4.83 -30.41 -8.53
C LYS A 251 -6.03 -31.25 -8.09
N VAL A 252 -6.35 -31.17 -6.81
CA VAL A 252 -7.47 -31.89 -6.18
C VAL A 252 -8.57 -30.85 -5.95
N VAL A 253 -9.70 -31.04 -6.63
CA VAL A 253 -10.88 -30.17 -6.53
C VAL A 253 -11.90 -30.86 -5.66
N THR A 254 -12.33 -30.22 -4.58
CA THR A 254 -13.34 -30.71 -3.64
C THR A 254 -14.44 -29.66 -3.49
N GLU A 255 -15.58 -30.01 -2.84
CA GLU A 255 -16.64 -29.06 -2.53
C GLU A 255 -16.20 -27.92 -1.63
N GLU A 256 -15.18 -28.14 -0.80
CA GLU A 256 -14.66 -27.15 0.15
C GLU A 256 -13.49 -26.30 -0.41
N GLY A 257 -12.94 -26.66 -1.58
CA GLY A 257 -11.87 -25.90 -2.23
C GLY A 257 -10.90 -26.73 -3.08
N ILE A 258 -9.77 -26.13 -3.44
CA ILE A 258 -8.78 -26.68 -4.35
C ILE A 258 -7.46 -26.81 -3.61
N VAL A 259 -6.80 -27.97 -3.75
CA VAL A 259 -5.46 -28.24 -3.24
C VAL A 259 -4.56 -28.71 -4.37
N VAL A 260 -3.33 -28.19 -4.45
CA VAL A 260 -2.32 -28.64 -5.41
C VAL A 260 -1.19 -29.38 -4.66
N LYS A 261 -0.87 -30.60 -5.10
CA LYS A 261 0.21 -31.42 -4.55
C LYS A 261 1.22 -31.78 -5.63
N ARG A 262 2.50 -31.72 -5.29
CA ARG A 262 3.58 -32.18 -6.17
C ARG A 262 3.61 -33.70 -6.16
N ILE A 263 3.65 -34.31 -7.35
CA ILE A 263 3.80 -35.77 -7.58
C ILE A 263 5.16 -36.01 -8.23
N ILE A 264 5.85 -37.07 -7.80
CA ILE A 264 7.07 -37.58 -8.43
C ILE A 264 6.75 -38.95 -9.03
N LYS A 265 6.84 -39.04 -10.36
CA LYS A 265 6.70 -40.30 -11.12
C LYS A 265 8.10 -40.91 -11.35
N ASN A 266 8.33 -42.13 -10.88
CA ASN A 266 9.53 -42.91 -11.10
C ASN A 266 9.43 -43.77 -12.35
#